data_3d2e3616bd77b5bbce95ccf1d5a737e7
#
_entry.id   3d2e3616bd77b5bbce95ccf1d5a737e7
#
_cell.length_a   1.000
_cell.length_b   1.000
_cell.length_c   1.000
_cell.angle_alpha   90.00
_cell.angle_beta   90.00
_cell.angle_gamma   90.00
#
_symmetry.space_group_name_H-M   'P 1'
#
loop_
_entity.id
_entity.type
_entity.pdbx_description
1 polymer ?
#
loop_
_entity_poly.entity_id
_entity_poly.type
_entity_poly.pdbx_seq_one_letter_code
_entity_poly.pdbx_strand_id
1 'polypeptide(L)'
;VGGTGIVVWVFFNEMTAQTFRSVRELETETGLPVLSGLPLSQWSDARTALAEIRKDPYGRYSERVRQLRTSVLLRNGDDIAQSVMLMSSAPGEGKTTASLALAQMTALAGKSTIIVDCDLRRPKVQAALGLPMTTDFADFMEGSADLPNVIYSSVEHDFDVIAARVARPEAAD
;
A
#
# COMPACT_ATOMS: atom_id res chain seq x y z
N VAL A 1 -30.92 37.48 -6.32
CA VAL A 1 -29.68 37.54 -7.13
C VAL A 1 -28.60 36.60 -6.61
N GLY A 2 -28.75 36.00 -5.39
CA GLY A 2 -27.72 35.10 -4.80
C GLY A 2 -27.77 33.64 -5.24
N GLY A 3 -28.87 33.14 -5.76
CA GLY A 3 -29.06 31.73 -6.07
C GLY A 3 -28.36 31.25 -7.35
N THR A 4 -28.28 32.10 -8.35
CA THR A 4 -27.70 31.74 -9.66
C THR A 4 -26.18 31.58 -9.60
N GLY A 5 -25.49 32.36 -8.77
CA GLY A 5 -24.05 32.27 -8.58
C GLY A 5 -23.60 30.97 -7.92
N ILE A 6 -24.38 30.48 -6.97
CA ILE A 6 -24.10 29.22 -6.27
C ILE A 6 -24.27 28.02 -7.22
N VAL A 7 -25.32 28.03 -8.06
CA VAL A 7 -25.56 26.95 -9.03
C VAL A 7 -24.45 26.89 -10.08
N VAL A 8 -24.00 28.04 -10.59
CA VAL A 8 -22.89 28.12 -11.56
C VAL A 8 -21.58 27.66 -10.93
N TRP A 9 -21.31 28.03 -9.68
CA TRP A 9 -20.08 27.60 -8.97
C TRP A 9 -20.09 26.11 -8.68
N VAL A 10 -21.21 25.52 -8.24
CA VAL A 10 -21.35 24.08 -8.06
C VAL A 10 -21.16 23.35 -9.38
N PHE A 11 -21.77 23.84 -10.48
CA PHE A 11 -21.64 23.25 -11.81
C PHE A 11 -20.19 23.30 -12.32
N PHE A 12 -19.51 24.44 -12.12
CA PHE A 12 -18.10 24.62 -12.50
C PHE A 12 -17.16 23.72 -11.69
N ASN A 13 -17.40 23.61 -10.39
CA ASN A 13 -16.62 22.73 -9.51
C ASN A 13 -16.87 21.24 -9.84
N GLU A 14 -18.06 20.90 -10.29
CA GLU A 14 -18.44 19.55 -10.71
C GLU A 14 -17.83 19.18 -12.09
N MET A 15 -17.72 20.12 -13.02
CA MET A 15 -17.03 19.93 -14.30
C MET A 15 -15.51 19.85 -14.19
N THR A 16 -14.92 20.42 -13.13
CA THR A 16 -13.46 20.38 -12.89
C THR A 16 -13.04 19.27 -11.93
N ALA A 17 -13.98 18.57 -11.31
CA ALA A 17 -13.69 17.44 -10.45
C ALA A 17 -13.26 16.21 -11.28
N GLN A 18 -11.96 16.06 -11.49
CA GLN A 18 -11.34 14.90 -12.15
C GLN A 18 -11.28 13.69 -11.18
N THR A 19 -12.43 13.33 -10.61
CA THR A 19 -12.53 12.20 -9.69
C THR A 19 -13.55 11.19 -10.20
N PHE A 20 -13.15 9.93 -10.22
CA PHE A 20 -14.07 8.85 -10.55
C PHE A 20 -15.14 8.70 -9.46
N ARG A 21 -16.39 8.62 -9.85
CA ARG A 21 -17.55 8.52 -8.94
C ARG A 21 -18.01 7.08 -8.71
N SER A 22 -17.57 6.17 -9.56
CA SER A 22 -17.94 4.76 -9.48
C SER A 22 -16.83 3.84 -9.97
N VAL A 23 -16.85 2.59 -9.50
CA VAL A 23 -15.97 1.52 -9.98
C VAL A 23 -16.12 1.33 -11.49
N ARG A 24 -17.36 1.34 -11.98
CA ARG A 24 -17.65 1.13 -13.40
C ARG A 24 -17.07 2.24 -14.30
N GLU A 25 -17.12 3.48 -13.84
CA GLU A 25 -16.53 4.62 -14.55
C GLU A 25 -15.00 4.46 -14.61
N LEU A 26 -14.36 4.12 -13.50
CA LEU A 26 -12.93 3.86 -13.44
C LEU A 26 -12.51 2.74 -14.40
N GLU A 27 -13.22 1.61 -14.41
CA GLU A 27 -12.95 0.49 -15.31
C GLU A 27 -13.17 0.85 -16.79
N THR A 28 -14.20 1.64 -17.08
CA THR A 28 -14.50 2.07 -18.47
C THR A 28 -13.43 3.01 -19.00
N GLU A 29 -13.00 3.98 -18.21
CA GLU A 29 -12.03 5.00 -18.61
C GLU A 29 -10.60 4.47 -18.67
N THR A 30 -10.24 3.55 -17.77
CA THR A 30 -8.89 3.00 -17.70
C THR A 30 -8.69 1.72 -18.50
N GLY A 31 -9.77 1.01 -18.82
CA GLY A 31 -9.72 -0.33 -19.40
C GLY A 31 -9.14 -1.40 -18.42
N LEU A 32 -8.97 -1.05 -17.14
CA LEU A 32 -8.40 -1.92 -16.12
C LEU A 32 -9.49 -2.37 -15.14
N PRO A 33 -9.49 -3.66 -14.74
CA PRO A 33 -10.44 -4.14 -13.76
C PRO A 33 -10.09 -3.64 -12.36
N VAL A 34 -11.09 -3.29 -11.57
CA VAL A 34 -10.95 -2.96 -10.15
C VAL A 34 -10.95 -4.24 -9.33
N LEU A 35 -9.84 -4.56 -8.70
CA LEU A 35 -9.66 -5.80 -7.94
C LEU A 35 -10.36 -5.77 -6.58
N SER A 36 -10.32 -4.64 -5.89
CA SER A 36 -10.98 -4.42 -4.61
C SER A 36 -11.07 -2.94 -4.29
N GLY A 37 -12.09 -2.55 -3.52
CA GLY A 37 -12.18 -1.23 -2.91
C GLY A 37 -11.80 -1.30 -1.44
N LEU A 38 -10.65 -0.74 -1.07
CA LEU A 38 -10.30 -0.58 0.32
C LEU A 38 -11.02 0.66 0.87
N PRO A 39 -11.79 0.56 1.96
CA PRO A 39 -12.44 1.73 2.53
C PRO A 39 -11.38 2.72 2.99
N LEU A 40 -11.60 4.00 2.75
CA LEU A 40 -10.88 5.06 3.44
C LEU A 40 -11.06 4.80 4.92
N SER A 41 -10.02 4.29 5.54
CA SER A 41 -10.08 3.85 6.91
C SER A 41 -10.12 5.07 7.83
N GLN A 42 -10.80 4.93 8.96
CA GLN A 42 -10.71 5.84 10.08
C GLN A 42 -9.28 5.84 10.70
N TRP A 43 -8.39 5.01 10.15
CA TRP A 43 -7.03 4.81 10.61
C TRP A 43 -6.09 5.77 9.89
N SER A 44 -5.50 6.64 10.66
CA SER A 44 -4.62 7.70 10.18
C SER A 44 -3.27 7.18 9.65
N ASP A 45 -2.92 5.92 9.94
CA ASP A 45 -1.63 5.34 9.61
C ASP A 45 -1.67 3.81 9.38
N ALA A 46 -0.60 3.29 8.78
CA ALA A 46 -0.47 1.89 8.46
C ALA A 46 -0.38 0.98 9.70
N ARG A 47 0.22 1.45 10.79
CA ARG A 47 0.34 0.67 12.05
C ARG A 47 -1.03 0.35 12.62
N THR A 48 -1.90 1.34 12.66
CA THR A 48 -3.28 1.18 13.14
C THR A 48 -4.07 0.22 12.25
N ALA A 49 -3.89 0.30 10.93
CA ALA A 49 -4.53 -0.63 10.00
C ALA A 49 -4.07 -2.09 10.20
N LEU A 50 -2.77 -2.32 10.46
CA LEU A 50 -2.24 -3.65 10.77
C LEU A 50 -2.74 -4.18 12.11
N ALA A 51 -2.79 -3.32 13.13
CA ALA A 51 -3.33 -3.67 14.43
C ALA A 51 -4.81 -4.09 14.34
N GLU A 52 -5.60 -3.42 13.52
CA GLU A 52 -7.00 -3.78 13.30
C GLU A 52 -7.16 -5.13 12.61
N ILE A 53 -6.35 -5.42 11.59
CA ILE A 53 -6.37 -6.73 10.91
C ILE A 53 -6.08 -7.87 11.91
N ARG A 54 -5.16 -7.66 12.84
CA ARG A 54 -4.84 -8.67 13.86
C ARG A 54 -5.92 -8.81 14.92
N LYS A 55 -6.50 -7.69 15.34
CA LYS A 55 -7.55 -7.64 16.34
C LYS A 55 -8.85 -8.25 15.84
N ASP A 56 -9.21 -7.97 14.60
CA ASP A 56 -10.43 -8.47 13.95
C ASP A 56 -10.11 -9.01 12.54
N PRO A 57 -9.59 -10.26 12.44
CA PRO A 57 -9.25 -10.88 11.15
C PRO A 57 -10.45 -11.11 10.23
N TYR A 58 -11.67 -11.05 10.75
CA TYR A 58 -12.92 -11.25 10.01
C TYR A 58 -13.73 -9.94 9.85
N GLY A 59 -13.21 -8.82 10.33
CA GLY A 59 -13.82 -7.51 10.19
C GLY A 59 -13.90 -7.01 8.75
N ARG A 60 -14.69 -5.96 8.54
CA ARG A 60 -14.93 -5.39 7.20
C ARG A 60 -13.64 -5.02 6.45
N TYR A 61 -12.67 -4.46 7.14
CA TYR A 61 -11.41 -4.08 6.52
C TYR A 61 -10.60 -5.32 6.15
N SER A 62 -10.43 -6.25 7.08
CA SER A 62 -9.73 -7.52 6.87
C SER A 62 -10.33 -8.30 5.70
N GLU A 63 -11.67 -8.30 5.58
CA GLU A 63 -12.35 -8.96 4.46
C GLU A 63 -12.04 -8.29 3.12
N ARG A 64 -11.98 -6.95 3.05
CA ARG A 64 -11.60 -6.24 1.83
C ARG A 64 -10.14 -6.50 1.42
N VAL A 65 -9.23 -6.56 2.39
CA VAL A 65 -7.84 -6.93 2.13
C VAL A 65 -7.72 -8.39 1.68
N ARG A 66 -8.52 -9.30 2.26
CA ARG A 66 -8.60 -10.70 1.84
C ARG A 66 -9.10 -10.83 0.40
N GLN A 67 -10.13 -10.09 0.02
CA GLN A 67 -10.61 -10.02 -1.36
C GLN A 67 -9.53 -9.52 -2.31
N LEU A 68 -8.80 -8.46 -1.94
CA LEU A 68 -7.67 -7.95 -2.72
C LEU A 68 -6.61 -9.05 -2.91
N ARG A 69 -6.20 -9.70 -1.81
CA ARG A 69 -5.23 -10.79 -1.86
C ARG A 69 -5.68 -11.91 -2.80
N THR A 70 -6.91 -12.36 -2.67
CA THR A 70 -7.48 -13.40 -3.52
C THR A 70 -7.49 -12.98 -4.99
N SER A 71 -7.91 -11.76 -5.29
CA SER A 71 -7.95 -11.23 -6.66
C SER A 71 -6.56 -11.13 -7.28
N VAL A 72 -5.55 -10.76 -6.49
CA VAL A 72 -4.15 -10.68 -6.95
C VAL A 72 -3.57 -12.07 -7.19
N LEU A 73 -3.77 -13.02 -6.27
CA LEU A 73 -3.17 -14.36 -6.35
C LEU A 73 -3.84 -15.25 -7.40
N LEU A 74 -5.17 -15.17 -7.57
CA LEU A 74 -5.91 -16.05 -8.51
C LEU A 74 -5.90 -15.55 -9.95
N ARG A 75 -5.40 -14.35 -10.22
CA ARG A 75 -5.47 -13.77 -11.56
C ARG A 75 -4.57 -14.45 -12.58
N ASN A 76 -3.55 -15.15 -12.14
CA ASN A 76 -2.55 -15.79 -13.01
C ASN A 76 -2.81 -17.29 -13.26
N GLY A 77 -4.01 -17.79 -13.02
CA GLY A 77 -4.34 -19.20 -13.20
C GLY A 77 -3.57 -20.10 -12.22
N ASP A 78 -2.88 -21.11 -12.73
CA ASP A 78 -2.07 -22.02 -11.91
C ASP A 78 -0.76 -21.40 -11.41
N ASP A 79 -0.32 -20.27 -11.97
CA ASP A 79 0.85 -19.52 -11.53
C ASP A 79 0.48 -18.57 -10.38
N ILE A 80 0.88 -18.92 -9.17
CA ILE A 80 0.75 -18.02 -8.02
C ILE A 80 1.70 -16.85 -8.24
N ALA A 81 1.16 -15.63 -8.19
CA ALA A 81 1.98 -14.41 -8.26
C ALA A 81 3.05 -14.44 -7.17
N GLN A 82 4.32 -14.49 -7.57
CA GLN A 82 5.46 -14.50 -6.63
C GLN A 82 5.90 -13.10 -6.25
N SER A 83 5.62 -12.10 -7.08
CA SER A 83 5.90 -10.69 -6.80
C SER A 83 4.74 -9.80 -7.21
N VAL A 84 4.45 -8.80 -6.35
CA VAL A 84 3.37 -7.82 -6.55
C VAL A 84 3.93 -6.43 -6.30
N MET A 85 3.82 -5.55 -7.29
CA MET A 85 4.20 -4.15 -7.14
C MET A 85 2.96 -3.28 -6.95
N LEU A 86 2.97 -2.48 -5.87
CA LEU A 86 1.94 -1.47 -5.63
C LEU A 86 2.46 -0.07 -5.97
N MET A 87 1.72 0.60 -6.82
CA MET A 87 2.01 1.96 -7.26
C MET A 87 0.85 2.89 -6.93
N SER A 88 1.12 4.19 -6.89
CA SER A 88 0.08 5.22 -6.74
C SER A 88 0.46 6.45 -7.58
N SER A 89 -0.53 7.20 -8.03
CA SER A 89 -0.36 8.39 -8.86
C SER A 89 0.11 9.59 -8.05
N ALA A 90 -0.29 9.64 -6.77
CA ALA A 90 0.03 10.76 -5.88
C ALA A 90 0.49 10.28 -4.49
N PRO A 91 1.24 11.11 -3.76
CA PRO A 91 1.57 10.84 -2.37
C PRO A 91 0.31 10.81 -1.49
N GLY A 92 0.27 9.88 -0.52
CA GLY A 92 -0.83 9.82 0.45
C GLY A 92 -2.05 8.99 0.02
N GLU A 93 -2.04 8.36 -1.15
CA GLU A 93 -3.14 7.49 -1.64
C GLU A 93 -3.21 6.10 -0.95
N GLY A 94 -2.43 5.87 0.10
CA GLY A 94 -2.51 4.64 0.89
C GLY A 94 -1.67 3.47 0.37
N LYS A 95 -0.77 3.68 -0.60
CA LYS A 95 0.13 2.65 -1.15
C LYS A 95 0.79 1.81 -0.05
N THR A 96 1.50 2.44 0.87
CA THR A 96 2.19 1.76 1.98
C THR A 96 1.24 1.00 2.88
N THR A 97 0.10 1.60 3.23
CA THR A 97 -0.93 0.94 4.06
C THR A 97 -1.50 -0.30 3.36
N ALA A 98 -1.81 -0.20 2.08
CA ALA A 98 -2.33 -1.32 1.29
C ALA A 98 -1.29 -2.43 1.13
N SER A 99 0.00 -2.09 0.90
CA SER A 99 1.09 -3.06 0.79
C SER A 99 1.28 -3.83 2.09
N LEU A 100 1.37 -3.13 3.21
CA LEU A 100 1.53 -3.74 4.52
C LEU A 100 0.31 -4.58 4.92
N ALA A 101 -0.91 -4.10 4.64
CA ALA A 101 -2.12 -4.86 4.90
C ALA A 101 -2.19 -6.16 4.07
N LEU A 102 -1.79 -6.09 2.79
CA LEU A 102 -1.72 -7.27 1.92
C LEU A 102 -0.70 -8.28 2.41
N ALA A 103 0.49 -7.83 2.84
CA ALA A 103 1.52 -8.69 3.41
C ALA A 103 1.04 -9.36 4.71
N GLN A 104 0.45 -8.59 5.63
CA GLN A 104 -0.11 -9.12 6.87
C GLN A 104 -1.16 -10.20 6.60
N MET A 105 -2.09 -9.94 5.67
CA MET A 105 -3.13 -10.90 5.32
C MET A 105 -2.57 -12.15 4.63
N THR A 106 -1.43 -12.02 3.93
CA THR A 106 -0.75 -13.13 3.26
C THR A 106 0.02 -13.98 4.28
N ALA A 107 0.70 -13.35 5.22
CA ALA A 107 1.37 -14.02 6.33
C ALA A 107 0.37 -14.76 7.24
N LEU A 108 -0.74 -14.13 7.60
CA LEU A 108 -1.83 -14.78 8.37
C LEU A 108 -2.43 -15.99 7.64
N ALA A 109 -2.30 -16.08 6.32
CA ALA A 109 -2.68 -17.26 5.55
C ALA A 109 -1.55 -18.32 5.47
N GLY A 110 -0.49 -18.18 6.26
CA GLY A 110 0.64 -19.14 6.35
C GLY A 110 1.60 -19.09 5.16
N LYS A 111 1.65 -17.97 4.43
CA LYS A 111 2.57 -17.80 3.30
C LYS A 111 3.77 -16.96 3.70
N SER A 112 4.98 -17.44 3.40
CA SER A 112 6.19 -16.62 3.52
C SER A 112 6.06 -15.37 2.66
N THR A 113 6.29 -14.22 3.29
CA THR A 113 6.05 -12.93 2.65
C THR A 113 7.17 -11.98 3.02
N ILE A 114 7.64 -11.22 2.06
CA ILE A 114 8.60 -10.14 2.26
C ILE A 114 8.11 -8.87 1.59
N ILE A 115 8.24 -7.75 2.27
CA ILE A 115 8.03 -6.41 1.70
C ILE A 115 9.38 -5.80 1.35
N VAL A 116 9.46 -5.20 0.16
CA VAL A 116 10.58 -4.37 -0.25
C VAL A 116 10.09 -2.93 -0.47
N ASP A 117 10.56 -1.99 0.37
CA ASP A 117 10.27 -0.57 0.19
C ASP A 117 11.25 0.05 -0.80
N CYS A 118 10.79 0.20 -2.04
CA CYS A 118 11.55 0.84 -3.11
C CYS A 118 11.32 2.36 -3.19
N ASP A 119 10.59 2.96 -2.25
CA ASP A 119 10.39 4.41 -2.19
C ASP A 119 11.55 5.08 -1.43
N LEU A 120 12.73 5.14 -2.08
CA LEU A 120 13.93 5.72 -1.50
C LEU A 120 13.82 7.23 -1.24
N ARG A 121 12.86 7.90 -1.88
CA ARG A 121 12.65 9.35 -1.71
C ARG A 121 11.82 9.68 -0.47
N ARG A 122 10.83 8.86 -0.16
CA ARG A 122 9.90 9.06 0.97
C ARG A 122 9.57 7.74 1.65
N PRO A 123 10.59 7.03 2.16
CA PRO A 123 10.39 5.72 2.78
C PRO A 123 9.47 5.85 4.00
N LYS A 124 8.50 4.97 4.10
CA LYS A 124 7.51 4.99 5.18
C LYS A 124 7.38 3.67 5.91
N VAL A 125 7.87 2.58 5.32
CA VAL A 125 7.68 1.23 5.88
C VAL A 125 8.41 1.08 7.22
N GLN A 126 9.67 1.55 7.31
CA GLN A 126 10.43 1.53 8.57
C GLN A 126 9.67 2.21 9.71
N ALA A 127 9.21 3.44 9.49
CA ALA A 127 8.49 4.22 10.50
C ALA A 127 7.14 3.59 10.86
N ALA A 128 6.42 3.07 9.85
CA ALA A 128 5.13 2.42 10.06
C ALA A 128 5.23 1.17 10.93
N LEU A 129 6.32 0.41 10.81
CA LEU A 129 6.55 -0.82 11.58
C LEU A 129 7.40 -0.60 12.84
N GLY A 130 8.03 0.58 12.99
CA GLY A 130 8.90 0.87 14.13
C GLY A 130 10.18 0.01 14.15
N LEU A 131 10.73 -0.33 12.97
CA LEU A 131 11.87 -1.23 12.86
C LEU A 131 13.17 -0.54 13.32
N PRO A 132 13.95 -1.17 14.22
CA PRO A 132 15.25 -0.65 14.66
C PRO A 132 16.35 -0.99 13.64
N MET A 133 16.35 -0.31 12.51
CA MET A 133 17.25 -0.63 11.39
C MET A 133 18.63 0.01 11.57
N THR A 134 19.67 -0.79 11.40
CA THR A 134 21.08 -0.35 11.34
C THR A 134 21.58 -0.22 9.90
N THR A 135 21.11 -1.11 9.01
CA THR A 135 21.36 -1.14 7.57
C THR A 135 20.05 -1.02 6.83
N ASP A 136 20.06 -0.63 5.56
CA ASP A 136 18.84 -0.44 4.79
C ASP A 136 18.98 -0.91 3.32
N PHE A 137 17.92 -0.75 2.55
CA PHE A 137 17.92 -1.14 1.14
C PHE A 137 18.94 -0.34 0.31
N ALA A 138 19.21 0.93 0.65
CA ALA A 138 20.23 1.71 -0.05
C ALA A 138 21.64 1.17 0.24
N ASP A 139 21.95 0.78 1.49
CA ASP A 139 23.23 0.17 1.83
C ASP A 139 23.47 -1.12 1.01
N PHE A 140 22.42 -1.91 0.77
CA PHE A 140 22.51 -3.10 -0.10
C PHE A 140 22.77 -2.72 -1.56
N MET A 141 22.04 -1.74 -2.08
CA MET A 141 22.22 -1.28 -3.48
C MET A 141 23.59 -0.67 -3.75
N GLU A 142 24.18 -0.01 -2.76
CA GLU A 142 25.52 0.56 -2.79
C GLU A 142 26.63 -0.51 -2.58
N GLY A 143 26.27 -1.74 -2.22
CA GLY A 143 27.20 -2.83 -1.93
C GLY A 143 27.92 -2.69 -0.59
N SER A 144 27.45 -1.84 0.30
CA SER A 144 27.99 -1.65 1.66
C SER A 144 27.40 -2.62 2.69
N ALA A 145 26.31 -3.33 2.34
CA ALA A 145 25.71 -4.38 3.14
C ALA A 145 25.28 -5.57 2.27
N ASP A 146 25.38 -6.78 2.83
CA ASP A 146 24.88 -8.00 2.21
C ASP A 146 23.37 -8.17 2.42
N LEU A 147 22.70 -8.89 1.52
CA LEU A 147 21.25 -9.12 1.57
C LEU A 147 20.74 -9.61 2.92
N PRO A 148 21.36 -10.58 3.62
CA PRO A 148 20.88 -11.01 4.93
C PRO A 148 20.88 -9.91 5.99
N ASN A 149 21.76 -8.91 5.86
CA ASN A 149 21.90 -7.82 6.81
C ASN A 149 20.86 -6.72 6.66
N VAL A 150 20.11 -6.72 5.55
CA VAL A 150 19.05 -5.73 5.25
C VAL A 150 17.65 -6.33 5.35
N ILE A 151 17.54 -7.63 5.64
CA ILE A 151 16.27 -8.31 5.89
C ILE A 151 15.95 -8.21 7.38
N TYR A 152 14.84 -7.58 7.72
CA TYR A 152 14.34 -7.45 9.08
C TYR A 152 13.08 -8.28 9.24
N SER A 153 13.14 -9.28 10.12
CA SER A 153 11.97 -10.07 10.48
C SER A 153 11.13 -9.32 11.50
N SER A 154 9.89 -9.05 11.14
CA SER A 154 8.95 -8.41 12.06
C SER A 154 8.26 -9.47 12.91
N VAL A 155 8.76 -9.69 14.12
CA VAL A 155 8.16 -10.65 15.09
C VAL A 155 6.68 -10.35 15.35
N GLU A 156 6.29 -9.08 15.25
CA GLU A 156 4.91 -8.64 15.47
C GLU A 156 3.99 -8.94 14.27
N HIS A 157 4.53 -9.06 13.04
CA HIS A 157 3.74 -9.09 11.81
C HIS A 157 3.86 -10.38 10.99
N ASP A 158 4.69 -11.33 11.40
CA ASP A 158 4.91 -12.62 10.74
C ASP A 158 5.35 -12.53 9.26
N PHE A 159 5.96 -11.40 8.86
CA PHE A 159 6.56 -11.21 7.54
C PHE A 159 7.88 -10.46 7.62
N ASP A 160 8.73 -10.66 6.61
CA ASP A 160 10.02 -10.02 6.49
C ASP A 160 9.92 -8.67 5.76
N VAL A 161 10.91 -7.82 5.99
CA VAL A 161 10.95 -6.46 5.43
C VAL A 161 12.37 -6.11 4.99
N ILE A 162 12.49 -5.59 3.78
CA ILE A 162 13.63 -4.81 3.33
C ILE A 162 13.09 -3.38 3.16
N ALA A 163 13.55 -2.44 3.97
CA ALA A 163 13.07 -1.07 3.91
C ALA A 163 14.23 -0.10 3.71
N ALA A 164 13.90 1.08 3.21
CA ALA A 164 14.78 2.22 3.20
C ALA A 164 14.60 3.04 4.48
N ARG A 165 15.68 3.66 4.96
CA ARG A 165 15.64 4.71 5.99
C ARG A 165 15.27 6.04 5.34
N VAL A 166 15.04 7.06 6.14
CA VAL A 166 14.75 8.42 5.65
C VAL A 166 15.76 8.82 4.57
N ALA A 167 15.22 9.35 3.46
CA ALA A 167 15.96 9.65 2.23
C ALA A 167 17.34 10.25 2.48
N ARG A 168 18.37 9.59 1.97
CA ARG A 168 19.66 10.21 1.74
C ARG A 168 19.53 10.99 0.43
N PRO A 169 19.92 12.28 0.39
CA PRO A 169 19.85 13.08 -0.84
C PRO A 169 20.59 12.44 -2.03
N GLU A 170 21.60 11.64 -1.73
CA GLU A 170 22.48 10.99 -2.69
C GLU A 170 21.88 9.72 -3.34
N ALA A 171 20.82 9.14 -2.78
CA ALA A 171 20.18 7.93 -3.32
C ALA A 171 19.07 8.22 -4.36
N ALA A 172 18.93 9.48 -4.79
CA ALA A 172 17.83 9.93 -5.64
C ALA A 172 18.25 10.36 -7.06
N ASP A 173 19.54 10.22 -7.42
CA ASP A 173 20.07 10.57 -8.76
C ASP A 173 20.23 9.34 -9.66
#